data_14adffc57961cbe401aedfe239c83040
#
_entry.id   14adffc57961cbe401aedfe239c83040
#
_cell.length_a   1.000
_cell.length_b   1.000
_cell.length_c   1.000
_cell.angle_alpha   90.00
_cell.angle_beta   90.00
_cell.angle_gamma   90.00
#
_symmetry.space_group_name_H-M   'P 1'
#
loop_
_entity.id
_entity.type
_entity.pdbx_description
1 polymer ?
#
loop_
_entity_poly.entity_id
_entity_poly.type
_entity_poly.pdbx_seq_one_letter_code
_entity_poly.pdbx_strand_id
1 'polypeptide(L)'
;MNARHNLQLKLAPLALLLVSAAWGLAFVVMKPAIERQSVNNFLFTRFLMAVLVMILIRPQVLKLLTKDLLLRGLAAGFLLGGGYIFQTVGLANTGAAITGFVTGLYVVLTPLFAGLIFKERVTKNTWFYVFIATVGLALLSLKGWSIGFGELMVFFSAIAFAAHITALSKWSAGRDVYAMTITQLTMCAAMTGVASAFEGYSAPPDSGVWAVVVFTAVFATAIAFIVQTWSQAHMSATKVAVILTMEVVFAAFFAILFSGERLTVQAALGGILVVTAMYLIVLKES
;
A
#
# COMPACT_ATOMS: atom_id res chain seq x y z
N MET A 1 5.44 -30.29 -8.08
CA MET A 1 4.80 -28.99 -7.71
C MET A 1 3.31 -29.09 -8.04
N ASN A 2 2.39 -28.83 -7.07
CA ASN A 2 0.96 -29.02 -7.29
C ASN A 2 0.38 -27.98 -8.26
N ALA A 3 -0.55 -28.37 -9.14
CA ALA A 3 -1.22 -27.49 -10.11
C ALA A 3 -1.84 -26.25 -9.43
N ARG A 4 -2.34 -26.38 -8.21
CA ARG A 4 -2.84 -25.27 -7.38
C ARG A 4 -1.75 -24.24 -7.05
N HIS A 5 -0.55 -24.67 -6.72
CA HIS A 5 0.57 -23.77 -6.42
C HIS A 5 1.00 -22.97 -7.65
N ASN A 6 1.07 -23.61 -8.82
CA ASN A 6 1.38 -22.94 -10.08
C ASN A 6 0.32 -21.91 -10.47
N LEU A 7 -0.96 -22.21 -10.21
CA LEU A 7 -2.05 -21.26 -10.45
C LEU A 7 -1.95 -20.04 -9.52
N GLN A 8 -1.65 -20.25 -8.24
CA GLN A 8 -1.47 -19.16 -7.27
C GLN A 8 -0.33 -18.22 -7.66
N LEU A 9 0.81 -18.76 -8.11
CA LEU A 9 1.96 -17.96 -8.58
C LEU A 9 1.63 -17.10 -9.82
N LYS A 10 0.72 -17.57 -10.69
CA LYS A 10 0.27 -16.82 -11.87
C LYS A 10 -0.79 -15.76 -11.53
N LEU A 11 -1.66 -16.04 -10.57
CA LEU A 11 -2.74 -15.13 -10.18
C LEU A 11 -2.29 -14.00 -9.26
N ALA A 12 -1.28 -14.22 -8.41
CA ALA A 12 -0.84 -13.23 -7.44
C ALA A 12 -0.38 -11.90 -8.07
N PRO A 13 0.42 -11.87 -9.14
CA PRO A 13 0.77 -10.60 -9.81
C PRO A 13 -0.44 -9.85 -10.35
N LEU A 14 -1.39 -10.57 -10.98
CA LEU A 14 -2.61 -9.95 -11.52
C LEU A 14 -3.49 -9.38 -10.39
N ALA A 15 -3.64 -10.11 -9.30
CA ALA A 15 -4.39 -9.64 -8.14
C ALA A 15 -3.74 -8.39 -7.52
N LEU A 16 -2.40 -8.34 -7.43
CA LEU A 16 -1.68 -7.15 -6.97
C LEU A 16 -1.83 -5.96 -7.91
N LEU A 17 -1.92 -6.17 -9.22
CA LEU A 17 -2.23 -5.09 -10.16
C LEU A 17 -3.60 -4.48 -9.91
N LEU A 18 -4.61 -5.29 -9.60
CA LEU A 18 -5.94 -4.79 -9.22
C LEU A 18 -5.89 -4.01 -7.90
N VAL A 19 -5.09 -4.46 -6.93
CA VAL A 19 -4.82 -3.71 -5.69
C VAL A 19 -4.18 -2.37 -6.01
N SER A 20 -3.15 -2.35 -6.85
CA SER A 20 -2.48 -1.11 -7.28
C SER A 20 -3.44 -0.14 -7.96
N ALA A 21 -4.37 -0.65 -8.78
CA ALA A 21 -5.41 0.17 -9.39
C ALA A 21 -6.37 0.76 -8.34
N ALA A 22 -6.81 -0.05 -7.36
CA ALA A 22 -7.66 0.44 -6.28
C ALA A 22 -6.96 1.51 -5.42
N TRP A 23 -5.66 1.36 -5.15
CA TRP A 23 -4.88 2.35 -4.41
C TRP A 23 -4.62 3.61 -5.22
N GLY A 24 -4.30 3.49 -6.53
CA GLY A 24 -4.17 4.64 -7.42
C GLY A 24 -5.44 5.47 -7.50
N LEU A 25 -6.60 4.83 -7.60
CA LEU A 25 -7.88 5.50 -7.53
C LEU A 25 -8.11 6.14 -6.14
N ALA A 26 -7.74 5.42 -5.06
CA ALA A 26 -7.90 5.93 -3.71
C ALA A 26 -7.17 7.26 -3.48
N PHE A 27 -5.96 7.46 -4.02
CA PHE A 27 -5.26 8.76 -3.93
C PHE A 27 -6.07 9.91 -4.52
N VAL A 28 -6.70 9.68 -5.66
CA VAL A 28 -7.48 10.72 -6.36
C VAL A 28 -8.73 11.07 -5.58
N VAL A 29 -9.47 10.07 -5.10
CA VAL A 29 -10.76 10.31 -4.42
C VAL A 29 -10.60 10.70 -2.95
N MET A 30 -9.49 10.30 -2.30
CA MET A 30 -9.23 10.62 -0.89
C MET A 30 -8.85 12.09 -0.68
N LYS A 31 -8.10 12.70 -1.61
CA LYS A 31 -7.58 14.05 -1.40
C LYS A 31 -8.68 15.07 -1.06
N PRO A 32 -9.77 15.21 -1.82
CA PRO A 32 -10.87 16.09 -1.45
C PRO A 32 -11.58 15.72 -0.14
N ALA A 33 -11.58 14.43 0.23
CA ALA A 33 -12.21 13.97 1.45
C ALA A 33 -11.42 14.37 2.71
N ILE A 34 -10.08 14.26 2.68
CA ILE A 34 -9.21 14.63 3.80
C ILE A 34 -9.02 16.16 3.95
N GLU A 35 -9.41 16.95 2.95
CA GLU A 35 -9.53 18.42 3.09
C GLU A 35 -10.76 18.82 3.92
N ARG A 36 -11.75 17.94 4.05
CA ARG A 36 -13.04 18.16 4.71
C ARG A 36 -13.20 17.42 6.04
N GLN A 37 -12.31 16.48 6.33
CA GLN A 37 -12.27 15.72 7.56
C GLN A 37 -10.80 15.55 7.99
N SER A 38 -10.51 15.57 9.31
CA SER A 38 -9.13 15.35 9.76
C SER A 38 -8.62 13.99 9.33
N VAL A 39 -7.31 13.93 9.05
CA VAL A 39 -6.63 12.71 8.57
C VAL A 39 -6.88 11.53 9.51
N ASN A 40 -6.75 11.74 10.82
CA ASN A 40 -6.91 10.66 11.79
C ASN A 40 -8.36 10.18 11.89
N ASN A 41 -9.34 11.08 11.83
CA ASN A 41 -10.76 10.72 11.81
C ASN A 41 -11.13 9.92 10.55
N PHE A 42 -10.62 10.33 9.39
CA PHE A 42 -10.83 9.62 8.13
C PHE A 42 -10.20 8.21 8.18
N LEU A 43 -8.94 8.09 8.58
CA LEU A 43 -8.22 6.81 8.65
C LEU A 43 -8.85 5.88 9.70
N PHE A 44 -9.22 6.39 10.87
CA PHE A 44 -9.90 5.60 11.90
C PHE A 44 -11.21 5.02 11.37
N THR A 45 -12.08 5.86 10.79
CA THR A 45 -13.37 5.41 10.25
C THR A 45 -13.16 4.36 9.15
N ARG A 46 -12.18 4.58 8.24
CA ARG A 46 -11.82 3.65 7.18
C ARG A 46 -11.35 2.30 7.71
N PHE A 47 -10.39 2.28 8.64
CA PHE A 47 -9.84 1.03 9.17
C PHE A 47 -10.82 0.30 10.07
N LEU A 48 -11.56 1.01 10.92
CA LEU A 48 -12.60 0.44 11.75
C LEU A 48 -13.68 -0.23 10.89
N MET A 49 -14.16 0.46 9.85
CA MET A 49 -15.14 -0.09 8.92
C MET A 49 -14.61 -1.34 8.22
N ALA A 50 -13.37 -1.35 7.76
CA ALA A 50 -12.74 -2.50 7.12
C ALA A 50 -12.70 -3.71 8.08
N VAL A 51 -12.29 -3.51 9.33
CA VAL A 51 -12.26 -4.56 10.37
C VAL A 51 -13.67 -5.09 10.65
N LEU A 52 -14.65 -4.21 10.84
CA LEU A 52 -16.04 -4.63 11.11
C LEU A 52 -16.63 -5.42 9.95
N VAL A 53 -16.44 -4.96 8.70
CA VAL A 53 -16.88 -5.70 7.50
C VAL A 53 -16.22 -7.08 7.44
N MET A 54 -14.94 -7.19 7.70
CA MET A 54 -14.24 -8.46 7.71
C MET A 54 -14.75 -9.40 8.81
N ILE A 55 -14.99 -8.90 10.02
CA ILE A 55 -15.57 -9.71 11.11
C ILE A 55 -16.97 -10.19 10.74
N LEU A 56 -17.81 -9.32 10.17
CA LEU A 56 -19.17 -9.67 9.76
C LEU A 56 -19.20 -10.75 8.67
N ILE A 57 -18.29 -10.68 7.70
CA ILE A 57 -18.18 -11.68 6.60
C ILE A 57 -17.69 -13.03 7.12
N ARG A 58 -16.71 -13.04 8.04
CA ARG A 58 -16.12 -14.29 8.56
C ARG A 58 -15.90 -14.21 10.06
N PRO A 59 -16.96 -14.27 10.90
CA PRO A 59 -16.83 -14.14 12.35
C PRO A 59 -15.98 -15.26 12.98
N GLN A 60 -15.90 -16.42 12.32
CA GLN A 60 -15.08 -17.55 12.77
C GLN A 60 -13.56 -17.22 12.80
N VAL A 61 -13.12 -16.14 12.13
CA VAL A 61 -11.72 -15.69 12.15
C VAL A 61 -11.21 -15.45 13.57
N LEU A 62 -12.08 -15.01 14.49
CA LEU A 62 -11.72 -14.75 15.87
C LEU A 62 -11.18 -16.00 16.61
N LYS A 63 -11.60 -17.21 16.18
CA LYS A 63 -11.12 -18.48 16.72
C LYS A 63 -9.73 -18.88 16.19
N LEU A 64 -9.24 -18.21 15.14
CA LEU A 64 -7.94 -18.46 14.50
C LEU A 64 -6.83 -17.57 15.07
N LEU A 65 -7.17 -16.65 15.98
CA LEU A 65 -6.24 -15.68 16.55
C LEU A 65 -5.35 -16.34 17.63
N THR A 66 -4.28 -16.98 17.17
CA THR A 66 -3.25 -17.52 18.07
C THR A 66 -2.34 -16.38 18.57
N LYS A 67 -1.64 -16.61 19.70
CA LYS A 67 -0.70 -15.62 20.27
C LYS A 67 0.40 -15.22 19.26
N ASP A 68 0.95 -16.19 18.51
CA ASP A 68 1.98 -15.93 17.49
C ASP A 68 1.42 -15.08 16.33
N LEU A 69 0.20 -15.40 15.86
CA LEU A 69 -0.46 -14.63 14.78
C LEU A 69 -0.78 -13.20 15.25
N LEU A 70 -1.30 -13.05 16.48
CA LEU A 70 -1.58 -11.73 17.05
C LEU A 70 -0.31 -10.89 17.16
N LEU A 71 0.76 -11.43 17.72
CA LEU A 71 2.02 -10.69 17.87
C LEU A 71 2.56 -10.19 16.53
N ARG A 72 2.62 -11.06 15.52
CA ARG A 72 3.14 -10.71 14.19
C ARG A 72 2.17 -9.81 13.42
N GLY A 73 0.88 -10.07 13.51
CA GLY A 73 -0.15 -9.27 12.84
C GLY A 73 -0.22 -7.85 13.42
N LEU A 74 -0.17 -7.70 14.77
CA LEU A 74 -0.14 -6.38 15.40
C LEU A 74 1.17 -5.63 15.08
N ALA A 75 2.32 -6.32 15.08
CA ALA A 75 3.61 -5.70 14.70
C ALA A 75 3.60 -5.25 13.22
N ALA A 76 3.08 -6.06 12.30
CA ALA A 76 2.91 -5.67 10.90
C ALA A 76 1.91 -4.52 10.77
N GLY A 77 0.81 -4.54 11.55
CA GLY A 77 -0.18 -3.48 11.60
C GLY A 77 0.36 -2.16 12.16
N PHE A 78 1.30 -2.21 13.10
CA PHE A 78 1.99 -1.02 13.60
C PHE A 78 2.81 -0.33 12.50
N LEU A 79 3.57 -1.11 11.72
CA LEU A 79 4.32 -0.60 10.58
C LEU A 79 3.38 -0.04 9.51
N LEU A 80 2.30 -0.76 9.21
CA LEU A 80 1.30 -0.36 8.24
C LEU A 80 0.57 0.92 8.66
N GLY A 81 0.08 0.98 9.90
CA GLY A 81 -0.65 2.13 10.44
C GLY A 81 0.23 3.38 10.52
N GLY A 82 1.48 3.24 10.97
CA GLY A 82 2.47 4.31 10.93
C GLY A 82 2.71 4.82 9.50
N GLY A 83 2.87 3.89 8.54
CA GLY A 83 2.99 4.21 7.13
C GLY A 83 1.79 5.03 6.62
N TYR A 84 0.57 4.64 6.94
CA TYR A 84 -0.63 5.38 6.52
C TYR A 84 -0.78 6.74 7.19
N ILE A 85 -0.47 6.87 8.47
CA ILE A 85 -0.50 8.16 9.17
C ILE A 85 0.50 9.11 8.49
N PHE A 86 1.75 8.71 8.36
CA PHE A 86 2.78 9.52 7.70
C PHE A 86 2.42 9.86 6.25
N GLN A 87 1.94 8.89 5.46
CA GLN A 87 1.53 9.11 4.07
C GLN A 87 0.41 10.11 3.96
N THR A 88 -0.63 9.98 4.79
CA THR A 88 -1.82 10.82 4.67
C THR A 88 -1.56 12.23 5.20
N VAL A 89 -0.77 12.37 6.27
CA VAL A 89 -0.25 13.69 6.71
C VAL A 89 0.60 14.32 5.61
N GLY A 90 1.47 13.55 4.97
CA GLY A 90 2.24 14.03 3.84
C GLY A 90 1.36 14.47 2.67
N LEU A 91 0.39 13.66 2.28
CA LEU A 91 -0.57 13.98 1.20
C LEU A 91 -1.37 15.26 1.46
N ALA A 92 -1.70 15.54 2.72
CA ALA A 92 -2.37 16.78 3.10
C ALA A 92 -1.47 18.01 2.91
N ASN A 93 -0.14 17.85 3.01
CA ASN A 93 0.84 18.93 2.98
C ASN A 93 1.66 19.00 1.68
N THR A 94 1.48 18.06 0.73
CA THR A 94 2.15 18.06 -0.57
C THR A 94 1.23 17.59 -1.69
N GLY A 95 1.71 17.54 -2.93
CA GLY A 95 0.94 17.08 -4.08
C GLY A 95 0.79 15.56 -4.13
N ALA A 96 -0.33 15.07 -4.69
CA ALA A 96 -0.58 13.65 -4.84
C ALA A 96 0.51 12.93 -5.68
N ALA A 97 1.01 13.58 -6.74
CA ALA A 97 2.09 13.03 -7.56
C ALA A 97 3.40 12.86 -6.79
N ILE A 98 3.77 13.86 -5.96
CA ILE A 98 4.96 13.81 -5.11
C ILE A 98 4.77 12.74 -4.03
N THR A 99 3.58 12.68 -3.41
CA THR A 99 3.25 11.63 -2.44
C THR A 99 3.41 10.24 -3.05
N GLY A 100 2.87 10.02 -4.25
CA GLY A 100 3.01 8.75 -4.96
C GLY A 100 4.48 8.39 -5.23
N PHE A 101 5.28 9.34 -5.76
CA PHE A 101 6.70 9.13 -6.02
C PHE A 101 7.49 8.76 -4.76
N VAL A 102 7.38 9.59 -3.72
CA VAL A 102 8.17 9.39 -2.49
C VAL A 102 7.71 8.12 -1.76
N THR A 103 6.41 7.82 -1.73
CA THR A 103 5.91 6.53 -1.23
C THR A 103 6.50 5.38 -2.03
N GLY A 104 6.52 5.46 -3.37
CA GLY A 104 7.05 4.45 -4.27
C GLY A 104 8.53 4.10 -4.02
N LEU A 105 9.29 4.93 -3.30
CA LEU A 105 10.66 4.61 -2.87
C LEU A 105 10.74 3.38 -1.97
N TYR A 106 9.62 2.87 -1.43
CA TYR A 106 9.61 1.56 -0.77
C TYR A 106 10.14 0.44 -1.69
N VAL A 107 10.08 0.61 -3.01
CA VAL A 107 10.63 -0.34 -3.99
C VAL A 107 12.15 -0.51 -3.85
N VAL A 108 12.86 0.54 -3.48
CA VAL A 108 14.32 0.52 -3.20
C VAL A 108 14.59 0.02 -1.78
N LEU A 109 13.79 0.49 -0.82
CA LEU A 109 13.97 0.19 0.60
C LEU A 109 13.64 -1.28 0.93
N THR A 110 12.67 -1.89 0.24
CA THR A 110 12.25 -3.29 0.48
C THR A 110 13.38 -4.29 0.27
N PRO A 111 14.11 -4.34 -0.87
CA PRO A 111 15.25 -5.25 -1.03
C PRO A 111 16.40 -4.94 -0.06
N LEU A 112 16.61 -3.67 0.31
CA LEU A 112 17.58 -3.30 1.34
C LEU A 112 17.20 -3.93 2.69
N PHE A 113 15.96 -3.80 3.13
CA PHE A 113 15.49 -4.40 4.38
C PHE A 113 15.48 -5.93 4.33
N ALA A 114 15.09 -6.53 3.20
CA ALA A 114 15.16 -7.98 3.01
C ALA A 114 16.62 -8.50 3.16
N GLY A 115 17.57 -7.78 2.56
CA GLY A 115 19.00 -8.11 2.69
C GLY A 115 19.55 -7.91 4.09
N LEU A 116 19.27 -6.75 4.72
CA LEU A 116 19.83 -6.37 6.02
C LEU A 116 19.21 -7.16 7.18
N ILE A 117 17.86 -7.31 7.19
CA ILE A 117 17.13 -7.89 8.32
C ILE A 117 17.04 -9.41 8.19
N PHE A 118 16.71 -9.91 7.00
CA PHE A 118 16.46 -11.33 6.76
C PHE A 118 17.58 -12.04 6.02
N LYS A 119 18.69 -11.35 5.70
CA LYS A 119 19.87 -11.88 4.99
C LYS A 119 19.50 -12.50 3.64
N GLU A 120 18.44 -12.01 2.99
CA GLU A 120 18.06 -12.45 1.66
C GLU A 120 19.05 -11.95 0.61
N ARG A 121 19.40 -12.84 -0.32
CA ARG A 121 20.25 -12.45 -1.46
C ARG A 121 19.36 -11.84 -2.56
N VAL A 122 19.55 -10.54 -2.78
CA VAL A 122 18.91 -9.84 -3.88
C VAL A 122 19.81 -9.93 -5.12
N THR A 123 19.27 -10.41 -6.24
CA THR A 123 20.05 -10.60 -7.47
C THR A 123 20.41 -9.26 -8.12
N LYS A 124 21.47 -9.24 -8.95
CA LYS A 124 21.83 -8.05 -9.73
C LYS A 124 20.70 -7.62 -10.67
N ASN A 125 19.96 -8.59 -11.24
CA ASN A 125 18.83 -8.32 -12.11
C ASN A 125 17.70 -7.62 -11.36
N THR A 126 17.40 -8.06 -10.14
CA THR A 126 16.40 -7.41 -9.28
C THR A 126 16.76 -5.94 -9.00
N TRP A 127 18.04 -5.66 -8.70
CA TRP A 127 18.52 -4.29 -8.53
C TRP A 127 18.37 -3.44 -9.79
N PHE A 128 18.59 -4.03 -10.96
CA PHE A 128 18.37 -3.37 -12.24
C PHE A 128 16.89 -3.01 -12.45
N TYR A 129 15.96 -3.93 -12.12
CA TYR A 129 14.53 -3.66 -12.22
C TYR A 129 14.07 -2.58 -11.22
N VAL A 130 14.60 -2.62 -9.99
CA VAL A 130 14.37 -1.59 -8.97
C VAL A 130 14.86 -0.22 -9.46
N PHE A 131 16.04 -0.16 -10.09
CA PHE A 131 16.56 1.07 -10.69
C PHE A 131 15.65 1.61 -11.80
N ILE A 132 15.20 0.77 -12.73
CA ILE A 132 14.25 1.17 -13.79
C ILE A 132 12.96 1.69 -13.18
N ALA A 133 12.39 0.99 -12.19
CA ALA A 133 11.17 1.43 -11.50
C ALA A 133 11.37 2.79 -10.85
N THR A 134 12.48 3.01 -10.16
CA THR A 134 12.79 4.27 -9.47
C THR A 134 12.93 5.44 -10.45
N VAL A 135 13.62 5.25 -11.56
CA VAL A 135 13.74 6.26 -12.63
C VAL A 135 12.36 6.54 -13.24
N GLY A 136 11.57 5.50 -13.48
CA GLY A 136 10.20 5.64 -13.98
C GLY A 136 9.30 6.43 -13.03
N LEU A 137 9.34 6.13 -11.73
CA LEU A 137 8.62 6.87 -10.69
C LEU A 137 9.04 8.34 -10.66
N ALA A 138 10.35 8.63 -10.74
CA ALA A 138 10.88 9.99 -10.75
C ALA A 138 10.34 10.76 -11.96
N LEU A 139 10.43 10.20 -13.16
CA LEU A 139 9.91 10.83 -14.38
C LEU A 139 8.40 11.05 -14.34
N LEU A 140 7.63 10.11 -13.78
CA LEU A 140 6.18 10.17 -13.73
C LEU A 140 5.69 11.27 -12.76
N SER A 141 6.39 11.51 -11.67
CA SER A 141 5.87 12.26 -10.52
C SER A 141 6.57 13.59 -10.26
N LEU A 142 7.86 13.75 -10.62
CA LEU A 142 8.62 14.95 -10.26
C LEU A 142 8.33 16.10 -11.21
N LYS A 143 7.78 17.20 -10.65
CA LYS A 143 7.62 18.50 -11.32
C LYS A 143 8.55 19.59 -10.74
N GLY A 144 9.52 19.21 -9.90
CA GLY A 144 10.46 20.08 -9.21
C GLY A 144 11.02 19.40 -7.95
N TRP A 145 12.02 20.04 -7.33
CA TRP A 145 12.65 19.53 -6.11
C TRP A 145 12.42 20.53 -4.99
N SER A 146 11.56 20.17 -4.05
CA SER A 146 11.48 20.81 -2.74
C SER A 146 11.37 19.70 -1.69
N ILE A 147 12.14 19.81 -0.62
CA ILE A 147 12.01 18.91 0.54
C ILE A 147 11.42 19.75 1.65
N GLY A 148 10.11 19.64 1.80
CA GLY A 148 9.34 20.23 2.88
C GLY A 148 8.88 19.21 3.90
N PHE A 149 8.03 19.65 4.82
CA PHE A 149 7.44 18.78 5.85
C PHE A 149 6.62 17.63 5.23
N GLY A 150 5.83 17.92 4.17
CA GLY A 150 5.01 16.92 3.50
C GLY A 150 5.85 15.79 2.90
N GLU A 151 6.91 16.12 2.15
CA GLU A 151 7.82 15.17 1.53
C GLU A 151 8.55 14.32 2.57
N LEU A 152 8.98 14.93 3.68
CA LEU A 152 9.62 14.22 4.79
C LEU A 152 8.67 13.20 5.43
N MET A 153 7.40 13.57 5.66
CA MET A 153 6.40 12.63 6.17
C MET A 153 6.18 11.46 5.22
N VAL A 154 6.04 11.73 3.92
CA VAL A 154 5.90 10.66 2.92
C VAL A 154 7.15 9.76 2.87
N PHE A 155 8.34 10.30 3.07
CA PHE A 155 9.56 9.50 3.13
C PHE A 155 9.56 8.53 4.34
N PHE A 156 9.11 8.98 5.51
CA PHE A 156 8.90 8.09 6.64
C PHE A 156 7.84 7.02 6.36
N SER A 157 6.80 7.35 5.59
CA SER A 157 5.82 6.34 5.17
C SER A 157 6.44 5.28 4.26
N ALA A 158 7.32 5.67 3.32
CA ALA A 158 8.03 4.73 2.46
C ALA A 158 8.90 3.76 3.25
N ILE A 159 9.58 4.23 4.31
CA ILE A 159 10.35 3.39 5.24
C ILE A 159 9.41 2.40 5.94
N ALA A 160 8.30 2.87 6.49
CA ALA A 160 7.34 2.05 7.22
C ALA A 160 6.69 1.00 6.31
N PHE A 161 6.31 1.35 5.09
CA PHE A 161 5.74 0.40 4.12
C PHE A 161 6.78 -0.61 3.63
N ALA A 162 8.02 -0.22 3.39
CA ALA A 162 9.09 -1.15 3.04
C ALA A 162 9.33 -2.17 4.18
N ALA A 163 9.37 -1.71 5.42
CA ALA A 163 9.48 -2.57 6.59
C ALA A 163 8.26 -3.51 6.73
N HIS A 164 7.04 -2.99 6.53
CA HIS A 164 5.81 -3.77 6.52
C HIS A 164 5.83 -4.85 5.43
N ILE A 165 6.11 -4.49 4.17
CA ILE A 165 6.17 -5.43 3.04
C ILE A 165 7.20 -6.52 3.32
N THR A 166 8.38 -6.15 3.81
CA THR A 166 9.46 -7.10 4.12
C THR A 166 9.06 -8.05 5.26
N ALA A 167 8.51 -7.52 6.35
CA ALA A 167 8.05 -8.30 7.49
C ALA A 167 6.88 -9.23 7.12
N LEU A 168 5.91 -8.72 6.39
CA LEU A 168 4.71 -9.47 6.01
C LEU A 168 5.04 -10.66 5.11
N SER A 169 5.99 -10.55 4.18
CA SER A 169 6.46 -11.67 3.35
C SER A 169 7.02 -12.84 4.18
N LYS A 170 7.60 -12.55 5.35
CA LYS A 170 8.08 -13.60 6.27
C LYS A 170 7.01 -14.07 7.24
N TRP A 171 6.14 -13.17 7.68
CA TRP A 171 5.19 -13.47 8.75
C TRP A 171 3.86 -14.01 8.25
N SER A 172 3.51 -13.86 6.97
CA SER A 172 2.28 -14.40 6.39
C SER A 172 2.38 -15.89 6.02
N ALA A 173 3.58 -16.38 5.72
CA ALA A 173 3.81 -17.76 5.31
C ALA A 173 3.30 -18.76 6.37
N GLY A 174 2.48 -19.72 5.95
CA GLY A 174 1.92 -20.77 6.81
C GLY A 174 0.84 -20.30 7.81
N ARG A 175 0.39 -19.04 7.75
CA ARG A 175 -0.67 -18.49 8.60
C ARG A 175 -1.96 -18.26 7.83
N ASP A 176 -3.09 -18.20 8.53
CA ASP A 176 -4.36 -17.81 7.91
C ASP A 176 -4.27 -16.35 7.46
N VAL A 177 -4.36 -16.13 6.14
CA VAL A 177 -4.24 -14.82 5.49
C VAL A 177 -5.28 -13.84 6.01
N TYR A 178 -6.51 -14.31 6.21
CA TYR A 178 -7.60 -13.46 6.65
C TYR A 178 -7.43 -13.01 8.10
N ALA A 179 -7.02 -13.94 8.99
CA ALA A 179 -6.72 -13.64 10.38
C ALA A 179 -5.50 -12.70 10.51
N MET A 180 -4.48 -12.90 9.66
CA MET A 180 -3.31 -12.02 9.62
C MET A 180 -3.70 -10.61 9.17
N THR A 181 -4.55 -10.49 8.15
CA THR A 181 -5.00 -9.19 7.64
C THR A 181 -5.85 -8.44 8.66
N ILE A 182 -6.85 -9.12 9.26
CA ILE A 182 -7.72 -8.45 10.24
C ILE A 182 -6.92 -7.94 11.45
N THR A 183 -5.91 -8.69 11.89
CA THR A 183 -5.05 -8.28 13.02
C THR A 183 -4.24 -7.05 12.68
N GLN A 184 -3.68 -6.96 11.46
CA GLN A 184 -2.99 -5.76 10.98
C GLN A 184 -3.91 -4.54 10.96
N LEU A 185 -5.09 -4.68 10.35
CA LEU A 185 -6.05 -3.58 10.23
C LEU A 185 -6.63 -3.15 11.58
N THR A 186 -6.76 -4.08 12.53
CA THR A 186 -7.16 -3.75 13.92
C THR A 186 -6.11 -2.84 14.58
N MET A 187 -4.82 -3.11 14.37
CA MET A 187 -3.76 -2.23 14.88
C MET A 187 -3.78 -0.86 14.22
N CYS A 188 -4.00 -0.81 12.89
CA CYS A 188 -4.18 0.47 12.19
C CYS A 188 -5.36 1.27 12.75
N ALA A 189 -6.51 0.61 12.97
CA ALA A 189 -7.68 1.23 13.58
C ALA A 189 -7.41 1.72 15.01
N ALA A 190 -6.68 0.93 15.81
CA ALA A 190 -6.32 1.31 17.17
C ALA A 190 -5.41 2.56 17.20
N MET A 191 -4.35 2.59 16.36
CA MET A 191 -3.42 3.73 16.29
C MET A 191 -4.13 5.01 15.85
N THR A 192 -4.89 4.94 14.76
CA THR A 192 -5.62 6.10 14.23
C THR A 192 -6.79 6.50 15.12
N GLY A 193 -7.41 5.53 15.80
CA GLY A 193 -8.47 5.77 16.78
C GLY A 193 -7.97 6.51 18.01
N VAL A 194 -6.80 6.14 18.52
CA VAL A 194 -6.15 6.88 19.63
C VAL A 194 -5.85 8.32 19.19
N ALA A 195 -5.24 8.52 18.02
CA ALA A 195 -4.96 9.85 17.50
C ALA A 195 -6.26 10.66 17.28
N SER A 196 -7.27 10.04 16.69
CA SER A 196 -8.60 10.63 16.48
C SER A 196 -9.28 11.04 17.80
N ALA A 197 -9.14 10.24 18.86
CA ALA A 197 -9.70 10.55 20.17
C ALA A 197 -9.08 11.81 20.80
N PHE A 198 -7.78 12.02 20.61
CA PHE A 198 -7.11 13.25 21.07
C PHE A 198 -7.49 14.50 20.27
N GLU A 199 -7.83 14.34 18.98
CA GLU A 199 -8.30 15.44 18.13
C GLU A 199 -9.80 15.76 18.33
N GLY A 200 -10.53 14.87 19.00
CA GLY A 200 -12.00 14.89 19.02
C GLY A 200 -12.57 14.25 17.76
N TYR A 201 -13.06 13.00 17.89
CA TYR A 201 -13.62 12.28 16.75
C TYR A 201 -14.81 13.00 16.14
N SER A 202 -14.78 13.18 14.82
CA SER A 202 -15.91 13.62 14.01
C SER A 202 -16.18 12.61 12.88
N ALA A 203 -17.45 12.26 12.72
CA ALA A 203 -17.88 11.40 11.61
C ALA A 203 -17.68 12.10 10.25
N PRO A 204 -17.62 11.35 9.14
CA PRO A 204 -17.61 11.94 7.80
C PRO A 204 -18.75 12.93 7.61
N PRO A 205 -18.49 14.18 7.13
CA PRO A 205 -19.44 15.29 7.19
C PRO A 205 -20.63 15.14 6.25
N ASP A 206 -20.54 14.34 5.20
CA ASP A 206 -21.60 14.17 4.20
C ASP A 206 -21.48 12.84 3.42
N SER A 207 -22.46 12.57 2.59
CA SER A 207 -22.55 11.34 1.78
C SER A 207 -21.39 11.16 0.80
N GLY A 208 -20.79 12.24 0.31
CA GLY A 208 -19.63 12.19 -0.59
C GLY A 208 -18.40 11.64 0.14
N VAL A 209 -18.09 12.18 1.33
CA VAL A 209 -16.98 11.67 2.16
C VAL A 209 -17.27 10.25 2.64
N TRP A 210 -18.52 9.93 3.02
CA TRP A 210 -18.92 8.55 3.34
C TRP A 210 -18.69 7.57 2.18
N ALA A 211 -19.02 7.96 0.95
CA ALA A 211 -18.77 7.12 -0.23
C ALA A 211 -17.28 6.82 -0.41
N VAL A 212 -16.41 7.82 -0.20
CA VAL A 212 -14.96 7.64 -0.24
C VAL A 212 -14.48 6.72 0.89
N VAL A 213 -15.00 6.89 2.11
CA VAL A 213 -14.68 6.01 3.25
C VAL A 213 -15.08 4.57 2.94
N VAL A 214 -16.31 4.32 2.46
CA VAL A 214 -16.80 2.98 2.11
C VAL A 214 -15.94 2.34 1.02
N PHE A 215 -15.70 3.08 -0.08
CA PHE A 215 -14.86 2.61 -1.16
C PHE A 215 -13.46 2.24 -0.66
N THR A 216 -12.81 3.13 0.08
CA THR A 216 -11.46 2.89 0.58
C THR A 216 -11.39 1.82 1.65
N ALA A 217 -12.39 1.69 2.52
CA ALA A 217 -12.46 0.64 3.54
C ALA A 217 -12.62 -0.74 2.91
N VAL A 218 -13.50 -0.89 1.92
CA VAL A 218 -13.79 -2.19 1.32
C VAL A 218 -12.74 -2.56 0.28
N PHE A 219 -12.55 -1.74 -0.75
CA PHE A 219 -11.71 -2.10 -1.90
C PHE A 219 -10.23 -1.81 -1.67
N ALA A 220 -9.89 -0.62 -1.18
CA ALA A 220 -8.51 -0.22 -0.99
C ALA A 220 -7.94 -0.60 0.40
N THR A 221 -8.72 -1.24 1.27
CA THR A 221 -8.25 -1.74 2.58
C THR A 221 -8.57 -3.22 2.76
N ALA A 222 -9.81 -3.62 3.02
CA ALA A 222 -10.13 -5.01 3.36
C ALA A 222 -9.70 -5.99 2.25
N ILE A 223 -10.21 -5.81 1.03
CA ILE A 223 -9.88 -6.67 -0.12
C ILE A 223 -8.40 -6.53 -0.48
N ALA A 224 -7.89 -5.31 -0.58
CA ALA A 224 -6.51 -5.06 -0.97
C ALA A 224 -5.50 -5.72 -0.04
N PHE A 225 -5.67 -5.62 1.28
CA PHE A 225 -4.74 -6.25 2.23
C PHE A 225 -4.92 -7.75 2.38
N ILE A 226 -6.12 -8.32 2.12
CA ILE A 226 -6.28 -9.77 1.98
C ILE A 226 -5.44 -10.25 0.78
N VAL A 227 -5.58 -9.59 -0.37
CA VAL A 227 -4.85 -9.93 -1.61
C VAL A 227 -3.35 -9.74 -1.41
N GLN A 228 -2.92 -8.63 -0.83
CA GLN A 228 -1.50 -8.38 -0.56
C GLN A 228 -0.92 -9.43 0.39
N THR A 229 -1.57 -9.71 1.52
CA THR A 229 -1.11 -10.71 2.49
C THR A 229 -1.03 -12.10 1.86
N TRP A 230 -2.03 -12.47 1.06
CA TRP A 230 -2.03 -13.73 0.32
C TRP A 230 -0.90 -13.78 -0.70
N SER A 231 -0.70 -12.74 -1.50
CA SER A 231 0.37 -12.69 -2.49
C SER A 231 1.75 -12.76 -1.84
N GLN A 232 1.95 -12.07 -0.71
CA GLN A 232 3.20 -12.09 0.04
C GLN A 232 3.49 -13.41 0.74
N ALA A 233 2.50 -14.26 0.97
CA ALA A 233 2.72 -15.64 1.40
C ALA A 233 3.32 -16.52 0.29
N HIS A 234 3.31 -16.09 -0.98
CA HIS A 234 3.73 -16.87 -2.15
C HIS A 234 4.82 -16.20 -2.99
N MET A 235 5.11 -14.92 -2.75
CA MET A 235 6.04 -14.10 -3.53
C MET A 235 7.05 -13.40 -2.63
N SER A 236 8.25 -13.10 -3.18
CA SER A 236 9.26 -12.31 -2.46
C SER A 236 8.78 -10.88 -2.21
N ALA A 237 9.25 -10.27 -1.11
CA ALA A 237 8.94 -8.89 -0.75
C ALA A 237 9.26 -7.91 -1.89
N THR A 238 10.44 -8.06 -2.50
CA THR A 238 10.89 -7.19 -3.59
C THR A 238 10.00 -7.28 -4.84
N LYS A 239 9.59 -8.50 -5.22
CA LYS A 239 8.69 -8.71 -6.35
C LYS A 239 7.33 -8.04 -6.11
N VAL A 240 6.78 -8.19 -4.90
CA VAL A 240 5.55 -7.51 -4.50
C VAL A 240 5.72 -6.00 -4.53
N ALA A 241 6.81 -5.47 -3.97
CA ALA A 241 7.08 -4.03 -3.95
C ALA A 241 7.12 -3.43 -5.37
N VAL A 242 7.81 -4.09 -6.32
CA VAL A 242 7.87 -3.60 -7.71
C VAL A 242 6.49 -3.63 -8.39
N ILE A 243 5.68 -4.67 -8.16
CA ILE A 243 4.32 -4.71 -8.74
C ILE A 243 3.45 -3.60 -8.16
N LEU A 244 3.54 -3.37 -6.86
CA LEU A 244 2.74 -2.35 -6.17
C LEU A 244 3.09 -0.93 -6.62
N THR A 245 4.29 -0.64 -7.18
CA THR A 245 4.59 0.69 -7.76
C THR A 245 3.65 1.06 -8.91
N MET A 246 2.93 0.10 -9.48
CA MET A 246 1.88 0.38 -10.46
C MET A 246 0.77 1.28 -9.92
N GLU A 247 0.63 1.41 -8.59
CA GLU A 247 -0.33 2.35 -7.98
C GLU A 247 -0.12 3.79 -8.47
N VAL A 248 1.15 4.19 -8.69
CA VAL A 248 1.48 5.55 -9.16
C VAL A 248 1.08 5.73 -10.63
N VAL A 249 1.24 4.69 -11.45
CA VAL A 249 0.78 4.69 -12.85
C VAL A 249 -0.74 4.79 -12.90
N PHE A 250 -1.44 4.00 -12.08
CA PHE A 250 -2.90 4.07 -11.98
C PHE A 250 -3.38 5.40 -11.40
N ALA A 251 -2.67 5.98 -10.41
CA ALA A 251 -2.99 7.29 -9.88
C ALA A 251 -2.93 8.37 -10.97
N ALA A 252 -1.87 8.37 -11.80
CA ALA A 252 -1.76 9.26 -12.95
C ALA A 252 -2.89 9.03 -13.97
N PHE A 253 -3.20 7.78 -14.28
CA PHE A 253 -4.30 7.42 -15.18
C PHE A 253 -5.65 7.97 -14.69
N PHE A 254 -5.98 7.74 -13.41
CA PHE A 254 -7.23 8.21 -12.83
C PHE A 254 -7.27 9.73 -12.66
N ALA A 255 -6.13 10.39 -12.38
CA ALA A 255 -6.05 11.85 -12.34
C ALA A 255 -6.36 12.47 -13.72
N ILE A 256 -5.86 11.87 -14.80
CA ILE A 256 -6.22 12.29 -16.17
C ILE A 256 -7.71 12.10 -16.43
N LEU A 257 -8.25 10.94 -16.04
CA LEU A 257 -9.64 10.57 -16.33
C LEU A 257 -10.65 11.41 -15.55
N PHE A 258 -10.39 11.67 -14.27
CA PHE A 258 -11.36 12.31 -13.36
C PHE A 258 -11.06 13.78 -13.05
N SER A 259 -9.79 14.20 -13.16
CA SER A 259 -9.37 15.57 -12.85
C SER A 259 -9.00 16.38 -14.11
N GLY A 260 -9.10 15.78 -15.30
CA GLY A 260 -8.78 16.44 -16.58
C GLY A 260 -7.29 16.81 -16.73
N GLU A 261 -6.41 16.19 -15.95
CA GLU A 261 -4.96 16.39 -16.07
C GLU A 261 -4.48 15.93 -17.45
N ARG A 262 -3.49 16.63 -18.01
CA ARG A 262 -2.90 16.23 -19.30
C ARG A 262 -1.68 15.34 -19.08
N LEU A 263 -1.62 14.24 -19.82
CA LEU A 263 -0.44 13.37 -19.83
C LEU A 263 0.74 14.11 -20.48
N THR A 264 1.78 14.38 -19.72
CA THR A 264 3.01 14.92 -20.29
C THR A 264 3.86 13.78 -20.89
N VAL A 265 4.72 14.11 -21.87
CA VAL A 265 5.65 13.12 -22.46
C VAL A 265 6.54 12.52 -21.37
N GLN A 266 6.99 13.33 -20.43
CA GLN A 266 7.79 12.88 -19.27
C GLN A 266 7.02 11.84 -18.44
N ALA A 267 5.76 12.11 -18.10
CA ALA A 267 4.93 11.19 -17.33
C ALA A 267 4.65 9.90 -18.10
N ALA A 268 4.41 9.99 -19.43
CA ALA A 268 4.23 8.81 -20.27
C ALA A 268 5.48 7.90 -20.28
N LEU A 269 6.67 8.48 -20.47
CA LEU A 269 7.94 7.75 -20.40
C LEU A 269 8.17 7.11 -19.03
N GLY A 270 7.88 7.85 -17.95
CA GLY A 270 7.95 7.33 -16.59
C GLY A 270 7.04 6.13 -16.37
N GLY A 271 5.78 6.22 -16.80
CA GLY A 271 4.80 5.13 -16.74
C GLY A 271 5.28 3.89 -17.50
N ILE A 272 5.81 4.05 -18.71
CA ILE A 272 6.37 2.96 -19.51
C ILE A 272 7.52 2.25 -18.77
N LEU A 273 8.42 3.00 -18.14
CA LEU A 273 9.52 2.40 -17.37
C LEU A 273 9.02 1.60 -16.17
N VAL A 274 8.04 2.13 -15.40
CA VAL A 274 7.45 1.40 -14.26
C VAL A 274 6.78 0.09 -14.73
N VAL A 275 5.97 0.15 -15.81
CA VAL A 275 5.34 -1.03 -16.40
C VAL A 275 6.38 -2.05 -16.88
N THR A 276 7.46 -1.57 -17.52
CA THR A 276 8.55 -2.42 -17.98
C THR A 276 9.26 -3.13 -16.83
N ALA A 277 9.56 -2.39 -15.74
CA ALA A 277 10.18 -2.97 -14.55
C ALA A 277 9.28 -4.05 -13.91
N MET A 278 7.98 -3.77 -13.78
CA MET A 278 7.00 -4.74 -13.30
C MET A 278 6.96 -6.00 -14.17
N TYR A 279 6.89 -5.83 -15.49
CA TYR A 279 6.85 -6.96 -16.43
C TYR A 279 8.11 -7.83 -16.35
N LEU A 280 9.29 -7.19 -16.31
CA LEU A 280 10.57 -7.90 -16.22
C LEU A 280 10.71 -8.69 -14.91
N ILE A 281 10.31 -8.13 -13.77
CA ILE A 281 10.43 -8.83 -12.48
C ILE A 281 9.43 -9.99 -12.38
N VAL A 282 8.24 -9.84 -12.94
CA VAL A 282 7.23 -10.92 -12.95
C VAL A 282 7.68 -12.09 -13.80
N LEU A 283 8.26 -11.83 -14.98
CA LEU A 283 8.64 -12.90 -15.92
C LEU A 283 9.95 -13.59 -15.58
N LYS A 284 10.96 -12.86 -15.11
CA LYS A 284 12.32 -13.39 -14.96
C LYS A 284 12.65 -13.92 -13.56
N GLU A 285 11.83 -13.62 -12.59
CA GLU A 285 11.95 -14.17 -11.21
C GLU A 285 10.86 -15.20 -10.89
N SER A 286 10.25 -15.78 -11.93
CA SER A 286 9.22 -16.85 -11.81
C SER A 286 9.87 -18.18 -11.54
#